data_1eece8ce69a5f6e661d351c0a25cc01a
#
_entry.id   1eece8ce69a5f6e661d351c0a25cc01a
#
_cell.length_a   1.000
_cell.length_b   1.000
_cell.length_c   1.000
_cell.angle_alpha   90.00
_cell.angle_beta   90.00
_cell.angle_gamma   90.00
#
_symmetry.space_group_name_H-M   'P 1'
#
loop_
_entity.id
_entity.type
_entity.pdbx_description
1 polymer ?
#
loop_
_entity_poly.entity_id
_entity_poly.type
_entity_poly.pdbx_seq_one_letter_code
_entity_poly.pdbx_strand_id
1 'polypeptide(L)'
;MIQMQSQLDVADNSGAKRVQCIKVLGGSKRRVAGVGDVIVVSVKEAQPRTKVKKGDVHRAVIVRTRKDVRRPDGSVIRFDSNAAVLINKNAEPIGTRIFGPVVRELRSKGYMKIISLAPEVL
;
A
#
# COMPACT_ATOMS: atom_id res chain seq x y z
N MET A 1 8.98 -5.68 6.00
CA MET A 1 9.66 -4.74 5.09
C MET A 1 9.44 -5.20 3.65
N ILE A 2 9.23 -4.25 2.78
CA ILE A 2 8.95 -4.51 1.37
C ILE A 2 10.17 -4.11 0.54
N GLN A 3 10.58 -5.01 -0.34
CA GLN A 3 11.72 -4.76 -1.24
C GLN A 3 11.31 -5.09 -2.67
N MET A 4 12.22 -4.89 -3.63
CA MET A 4 11.97 -5.28 -5.01
C MET A 4 11.60 -6.75 -5.08
N GLN A 5 10.63 -7.08 -5.93
CA GLN A 5 10.06 -8.41 -6.15
C GLN A 5 9.17 -8.94 -5.01
N SER A 6 8.98 -8.17 -3.93
CA SER A 6 7.99 -8.53 -2.91
C SER A 6 6.59 -8.45 -3.50
N GLN A 7 5.74 -9.42 -3.18
CA GLN A 7 4.35 -9.41 -3.59
C GLN A 7 3.47 -8.93 -2.44
N LEU A 8 2.45 -8.13 -2.78
CA LEU A 8 1.53 -7.57 -1.80
C LEU A 8 0.10 -7.77 -2.26
N ASP A 9 -0.80 -7.90 -1.31
CA ASP A 9 -2.23 -7.85 -1.59
C ASP A 9 -2.63 -6.40 -1.82
N VAL A 10 -3.69 -6.19 -2.59
CA VAL A 10 -4.25 -4.86 -2.81
C VAL A 10 -5.46 -4.69 -1.93
N ALA A 11 -5.46 -3.65 -1.11
CA ALA A 11 -6.48 -3.41 -0.10
C ALA A 11 -7.58 -2.45 -0.56
N ASP A 12 -7.76 -2.30 -1.87
CA ASP A 12 -8.79 -1.41 -2.40
C ASP A 12 -9.63 -2.10 -3.47
N ASN A 13 -10.65 -1.38 -3.96
CA ASN A 13 -11.56 -1.89 -4.99
C ASN A 13 -11.21 -1.38 -6.38
N SER A 14 -9.95 -1.05 -6.63
CA SER A 14 -9.50 -0.60 -7.97
C SER A 14 -9.56 -1.71 -9.02
N GLY A 15 -9.63 -2.96 -8.58
CA GLY A 15 -9.66 -4.11 -9.47
C GLY A 15 -8.41 -4.98 -9.39
N ALA A 16 -7.30 -4.44 -8.95
CA ALA A 16 -6.09 -5.23 -8.73
C ALA A 16 -6.26 -6.09 -7.48
N LYS A 17 -5.79 -7.34 -7.53
CA LYS A 17 -5.82 -8.24 -6.38
C LYS A 17 -4.45 -8.44 -5.79
N ARG A 18 -3.43 -8.55 -6.61
CA ARG A 18 -2.06 -8.78 -6.19
C ARG A 18 -1.11 -7.98 -7.06
N VAL A 19 -0.12 -7.38 -6.43
CA VAL A 19 0.90 -6.58 -7.11
C VAL A 19 2.28 -7.01 -6.64
N GLN A 20 3.29 -6.70 -7.46
CA GLN A 20 4.68 -6.98 -7.14
C GLN A 20 5.46 -5.67 -7.16
N CYS A 21 6.25 -5.45 -6.11
CA CYS A 21 7.07 -4.25 -6.00
C CYS A 21 8.20 -4.30 -7.06
N ILE A 22 8.27 -3.27 -7.90
CA ILE A 22 9.31 -3.13 -8.89
C ILE A 22 10.43 -2.25 -8.36
N LYS A 23 10.06 -1.17 -7.65
CA LYS A 23 11.02 -0.18 -7.17
C LYS A 23 10.51 0.48 -5.91
N VAL A 24 11.45 0.75 -4.99
CA VAL A 24 11.16 1.52 -3.78
C VAL A 24 11.58 2.96 -4.04
N LEU A 25 10.62 3.90 -3.89
CA LEU A 25 10.86 5.33 -4.10
C LEU A 25 11.39 5.96 -2.81
N GLY A 26 12.03 7.12 -2.93
CA GLY A 26 12.50 7.89 -1.79
C GLY A 26 14.00 8.04 -1.68
N GLY A 27 14.75 7.72 -2.74
CA GLY A 27 16.20 7.91 -2.77
C GLY A 27 16.90 6.88 -3.62
N SER A 28 18.06 7.23 -4.17
CA SER A 28 18.78 6.37 -5.11
C SER A 28 19.30 5.07 -4.48
N LYS A 29 19.50 5.05 -3.16
CA LYS A 29 20.05 3.88 -2.45
C LYS A 29 18.99 3.19 -1.59
N ARG A 30 17.74 3.61 -1.65
CA ARG A 30 16.71 3.03 -0.83
C ARG A 30 16.33 1.64 -1.34
N ARG A 31 16.40 0.64 -0.46
CA ARG A 31 16.16 -0.76 -0.83
C ARG A 31 14.90 -1.34 -0.22
N VAL A 32 14.43 -0.82 0.89
CA VAL A 32 13.27 -1.37 1.61
C VAL A 32 12.27 -0.28 1.92
N ALA A 33 11.00 -0.66 1.96
CA ALA A 33 9.90 0.22 2.28
C ALA A 33 9.09 -0.34 3.44
N GLY A 34 8.51 0.56 4.22
CA GLY A 34 7.61 0.22 5.31
C GLY A 34 6.25 0.88 5.11
N VAL A 35 5.43 0.90 6.16
CA VAL A 35 4.10 1.51 6.10
C VAL A 35 4.20 2.99 5.75
N GLY A 36 3.31 3.45 4.88
CA GLY A 36 3.29 4.85 4.45
C GLY A 36 4.30 5.20 3.37
N ASP A 37 5.14 4.28 2.96
CA ASP A 37 6.08 4.52 1.88
C ASP A 37 5.44 4.23 0.53
N VAL A 38 5.89 4.95 -0.49
CA VAL A 38 5.39 4.78 -1.85
C VAL A 38 6.34 3.87 -2.62
N ILE A 39 5.77 2.89 -3.30
CA ILE A 39 6.51 1.99 -4.17
C ILE A 39 5.89 1.98 -5.56
N VAL A 40 6.66 1.54 -6.54
CA VAL A 40 6.15 1.28 -7.89
C VAL A 40 5.88 -0.21 -7.99
N VAL A 41 4.70 -0.56 -8.45
CA VAL A 41 4.25 -1.96 -8.52
C VAL A 41 3.77 -2.31 -9.92
N SER A 42 3.89 -3.59 -10.28
CA SER A 42 3.22 -4.15 -11.44
C SER A 42 2.08 -5.05 -10.97
N VAL A 43 0.95 -4.96 -11.67
CA VAL A 43 -0.24 -5.74 -11.33
C VAL A 43 -0.07 -7.17 -11.83
N LYS A 44 -0.12 -8.14 -10.92
CA LYS A 44 0.02 -9.57 -11.26
C LYS A 44 -1.31 -10.28 -11.39
N GLU A 45 -2.31 -9.86 -10.61
CA GLU A 45 -3.66 -10.40 -10.69
C GLU A 45 -4.66 -9.25 -10.60
N ALA A 46 -5.65 -9.25 -11.48
CA ALA A 46 -6.67 -8.22 -11.50
C ALA A 46 -8.01 -8.82 -11.92
N GLN A 47 -9.10 -8.19 -11.47
CA GLN A 47 -10.44 -8.57 -11.90
C GLN A 47 -10.66 -8.10 -13.34
N PRO A 48 -11.43 -8.86 -14.14
CA PRO A 48 -11.73 -8.44 -15.51
C PRO A 48 -12.66 -7.21 -15.50
N ARG A 49 -12.53 -6.39 -16.54
CA ARG A 49 -13.39 -5.21 -16.77
C ARG A 49 -13.29 -4.13 -15.69
N THR A 50 -12.14 -4.00 -15.05
CA THR A 50 -11.90 -2.95 -14.08
C THR A 50 -10.92 -1.90 -14.63
N LYS A 51 -10.74 -0.80 -13.87
CA LYS A 51 -9.84 0.27 -14.28
C LYS A 51 -8.38 -0.19 -14.35
N VAL A 52 -8.01 -1.15 -13.51
CA VAL A 52 -6.64 -1.65 -13.41
C VAL A 52 -6.61 -3.03 -14.04
N LYS A 53 -5.65 -3.25 -14.92
CA LYS A 53 -5.49 -4.51 -15.66
C LYS A 53 -4.19 -5.18 -15.30
N LYS A 54 -4.14 -6.50 -15.49
CA LYS A 54 -2.92 -7.28 -15.31
C LYS A 54 -1.82 -6.71 -16.22
N GLY A 55 -0.64 -6.54 -15.63
CA GLY A 55 0.52 -5.99 -16.33
C GLY A 55 0.67 -4.48 -16.22
N ASP A 56 -0.34 -3.77 -15.71
CA ASP A 56 -0.23 -2.33 -15.50
C ASP A 56 0.82 -2.00 -14.45
N VAL A 57 1.42 -0.81 -14.58
CA VAL A 57 2.39 -0.28 -13.62
C VAL A 57 1.76 0.93 -12.93
N HIS A 58 1.74 0.91 -11.61
CA HIS A 58 1.16 1.97 -10.80
C HIS A 58 2.04 2.28 -9.60
N ARG A 59 1.79 3.42 -8.97
CA ARG A 59 2.34 3.72 -7.65
C ARG A 59 1.37 3.20 -6.60
N ALA A 60 1.92 2.79 -5.46
CA ALA A 60 1.13 2.28 -4.35
C ALA A 60 1.72 2.73 -3.03
N VAL A 61 0.85 2.90 -2.03
CA VAL A 61 1.23 3.22 -0.65
C VAL A 61 1.04 1.96 0.17
N ILE A 62 2.03 1.58 0.95
CA ILE A 62 1.95 0.42 1.83
C ILE A 62 1.11 0.81 3.04
N VAL A 63 0.00 0.09 3.27
CA VAL A 63 -0.96 0.42 4.34
C VAL A 63 -0.85 -0.51 5.53
N ARG A 64 -0.31 -1.72 5.36
CA ARG A 64 -0.03 -2.64 6.46
C ARG A 64 1.06 -3.63 6.07
N THR A 65 1.81 -4.10 7.05
CA THR A 65 2.92 -5.02 6.83
C THR A 65 2.91 -6.14 7.85
N ARG A 66 3.52 -7.26 7.49
CA ARG A 66 3.79 -8.35 8.43
C ARG A 66 4.89 -8.01 9.42
N LYS A 67 5.79 -7.12 9.03
CA LYS A 67 6.86 -6.64 9.91
C LYS A 67 6.28 -5.71 10.97
N ASP A 68 6.77 -5.82 12.19
CA ASP A 68 6.36 -4.99 13.31
C ASP A 68 6.53 -3.51 13.01
N VAL A 69 5.52 -2.72 13.37
CA VAL A 69 5.60 -1.25 13.36
C VAL A 69 5.66 -0.82 14.82
N ARG A 70 6.80 -0.24 15.21
CA ARG A 70 6.99 0.26 16.57
C ARG A 70 6.59 1.71 16.65
N ARG A 71 5.90 2.07 17.73
CA ARG A 71 5.41 3.43 17.95
C ARG A 71 6.16 4.09 19.11
N PRO A 72 6.17 5.44 19.15
CA PRO A 72 6.87 6.17 20.21
C PRO A 72 6.40 5.83 21.62
N ASP A 73 5.13 5.44 21.78
CA ASP A 73 4.57 5.06 23.10
C ASP A 73 4.95 3.66 23.56
N GLY A 74 5.75 2.94 22.76
CA GLY A 74 6.19 1.58 23.09
C GLY A 74 5.27 0.49 22.56
N SER A 75 4.11 0.83 22.00
CA SER A 75 3.22 -0.18 21.42
C SER A 75 3.78 -0.68 20.08
N VAL A 76 3.34 -1.89 19.72
CA VAL A 76 3.79 -2.54 18.48
C VAL A 76 2.54 -3.07 17.77
N ILE A 77 2.47 -2.83 16.46
CA ILE A 77 1.40 -3.37 15.64
C ILE A 77 2.00 -4.16 14.48
N ARG A 78 1.38 -5.30 14.17
CA ARG A 78 1.73 -6.06 12.97
C ARG A 78 0.49 -6.75 12.43
N PHE A 79 0.53 -7.06 11.14
CA PHE A 79 -0.58 -7.67 10.42
C PHE A 79 -0.17 -9.03 9.86
N ASP A 80 -1.16 -9.79 9.41
CA ASP A 80 -0.91 -11.13 8.86
C ASP A 80 -0.36 -11.10 7.44
N SER A 81 -0.53 -9.99 6.74
CA SER A 81 -0.09 -9.87 5.35
C SER A 81 0.37 -8.45 5.05
N ASN A 82 1.13 -8.33 3.96
CA ASN A 82 1.51 -7.03 3.42
C ASN A 82 0.42 -6.59 2.44
N ALA A 83 0.00 -5.34 2.54
CA ALA A 83 -1.01 -4.80 1.65
C ALA A 83 -0.71 -3.36 1.27
N ALA A 84 -1.14 -2.99 0.07
CA ALA A 84 -0.93 -1.67 -0.48
C ALA A 84 -2.22 -1.16 -1.12
N VAL A 85 -2.30 0.15 -1.26
CA VAL A 85 -3.40 0.84 -1.95
C VAL A 85 -2.80 1.56 -3.16
N LEU A 86 -3.39 1.35 -4.33
CA LEU A 86 -2.93 2.00 -5.55
C LEU A 86 -3.30 3.48 -5.52
N ILE A 87 -2.36 4.33 -5.94
CA ILE A 87 -2.55 5.77 -5.98
C ILE A 87 -2.25 6.32 -7.37
N ASN A 88 -2.81 7.51 -7.64
CA ASN A 88 -2.55 8.22 -8.88
C ASN A 88 -1.39 9.23 -8.71
N LYS A 89 -1.16 10.07 -9.71
CA LYS A 89 -0.09 11.07 -9.69
C LYS A 89 -0.23 12.08 -8.55
N ASN A 90 -1.46 12.31 -8.09
CA ASN A 90 -1.75 13.28 -7.03
C ASN A 90 -1.73 12.64 -5.64
N ALA A 91 -1.21 11.43 -5.52
CA ALA A 91 -1.16 10.66 -4.28
C ALA A 91 -2.55 10.37 -3.69
N GLU A 92 -3.56 10.29 -4.54
CA GLU A 92 -4.93 9.95 -4.15
C GLU A 92 -5.22 8.49 -4.52
N PRO A 93 -6.03 7.77 -3.73
CA PRO A 93 -6.36 6.39 -4.06
C PRO A 93 -7.18 6.33 -5.36
N ILE A 94 -6.84 5.34 -6.19
CA ILE A 94 -7.57 5.07 -7.43
C ILE A 94 -8.95 4.50 -7.12
N GLY A 95 -9.03 3.61 -6.12
CA GLY A 95 -10.28 3.01 -5.71
C GLY A 95 -11.11 3.93 -4.84
N THR A 96 -12.35 3.55 -4.61
CA THR A 96 -13.30 4.30 -3.78
C THR A 96 -13.50 3.69 -2.40
N ARG A 97 -12.99 2.48 -2.16
CA ARG A 97 -13.12 1.78 -0.88
C ARG A 97 -11.80 1.13 -0.51
N ILE A 98 -11.56 1.04 0.80
CA ILE A 98 -10.40 0.36 1.36
C ILE A 98 -10.91 -0.85 2.15
N PHE A 99 -10.26 -2.00 1.99
CA PHE A 99 -10.62 -3.23 2.68
C PHE A 99 -9.64 -3.51 3.82
N GLY A 100 -10.18 -3.79 4.99
CA GLY A 100 -9.39 -4.12 6.16
C GLY A 100 -8.74 -2.92 6.83
N PRO A 101 -8.00 -3.15 7.92
CA PRO A 101 -7.40 -2.07 8.69
C PRO A 101 -6.20 -1.44 7.99
N VAL A 102 -5.95 -0.18 8.30
CA VAL A 102 -4.73 0.53 7.88
C VAL A 102 -4.06 1.10 9.12
N VAL A 103 -2.77 1.41 9.01
CA VAL A 103 -2.03 2.02 10.12
C VAL A 103 -2.26 3.51 10.16
N ARG A 104 -2.35 4.08 11.38
CA ARG A 104 -2.58 5.52 11.53
C ARG A 104 -1.35 6.37 11.18
N GLU A 105 -0.18 5.78 11.02
CA GLU A 105 1.02 6.47 10.56
C GLU A 105 0.83 7.11 9.19
N LEU A 106 -0.17 6.68 8.41
CA LEU A 106 -0.51 7.30 7.13
C LEU A 106 -0.95 8.76 7.30
N ARG A 107 -1.53 9.12 8.44
CA ARG A 107 -1.95 10.49 8.71
C ARG A 107 -0.77 11.45 8.71
N SER A 108 0.31 11.08 9.39
CA SER A 108 1.51 11.91 9.46
C SER A 108 2.24 12.01 8.13
N LYS A 109 2.00 11.06 7.23
CA LYS A 109 2.60 11.08 5.91
C LYS A 109 1.70 11.73 4.84
N GLY A 110 0.53 12.24 5.23
CA GLY A 110 -0.32 13.03 4.35
C GLY A 110 -1.38 12.25 3.58
N TYR A 111 -1.61 10.99 3.91
CA TYR A 111 -2.58 10.15 3.20
C TYR A 111 -3.94 10.15 3.89
N MET A 112 -4.49 11.33 4.13
CA MET A 112 -5.77 11.48 4.85
C MET A 112 -6.94 10.85 4.11
N LYS A 113 -6.92 10.86 2.80
CA LYS A 113 -8.00 10.29 2.00
C LYS A 113 -8.08 8.77 2.17
N ILE A 114 -6.93 8.11 2.25
CA ILE A 114 -6.87 6.67 2.51
C ILE A 114 -7.43 6.37 3.90
N ILE A 115 -7.06 7.17 4.89
CA ILE A 115 -7.55 7.00 6.27
C ILE A 115 -9.07 7.18 6.32
N SER A 116 -9.61 8.17 5.61
CA SER A 116 -11.06 8.44 5.63
C SER A 116 -11.86 7.33 4.97
N LEU A 117 -11.28 6.62 4.02
CA LEU A 117 -11.95 5.51 3.32
C LEU A 117 -11.79 4.17 4.03
N ALA A 118 -10.85 4.06 4.96
CA ALA A 118 -10.57 2.80 5.64
C ALA A 118 -11.66 2.49 6.69
N PRO A 119 -12.08 1.22 6.79
CA PRO A 119 -13.07 0.83 7.79
C PRO A 119 -12.52 0.86 9.21
N GLU A 120 -11.22 0.70 9.37
CA GLU A 120 -10.57 0.67 10.67
C GLU A 120 -9.16 1.24 10.57
N VAL A 121 -8.79 2.11 11.51
CA VAL A 121 -7.45 2.72 11.56
C VAL A 121 -6.80 2.30 12.87
N LEU A 122 -5.75 1.54 12.79
CA LEU A 122 -5.01 1.03 13.93
C LEU A 122 -3.66 1.72 14.02
#